data_6b50acf67e4cd2375f934b7b0082dc55
#
_entry.id   6b50acf67e4cd2375f934b7b0082dc55
#
_cell.length_a   1.000
_cell.length_b   1.000
_cell.length_c   1.000
_cell.angle_alpha   90.00
_cell.angle_beta   90.00
_cell.angle_gamma   90.00
#
_symmetry.space_group_name_H-M   'P 1'
#
loop_
_entity.id
_entity.type
_entity.pdbx_description
1 polymer ?
#
loop_
_entity_poly.entity_id
_entity_poly.type
_entity_poly.pdbx_seq_one_letter_code
_entity_poly.pdbx_strand_id
1 'polypeptide(L)'
;VDVDTAGARQARANLQRLLLPRRIDGEEVGERTPAEIASIALYEMMLLSSCAALASAARNAASIIRERLTQEIWQILNDLQQRLAVPVLPAAPEAELIDRAEGALHALAALSGLIQENFNRVAGWSFLDIGRRVERGISTCALARIFAERDGTVENLEVLLDLIDSQITYRSRYLVGAALAPVRDMALLDPNNPRSVAFQAARINEHLQLLPTLRQDGMLEAPQRISRMLDAEIAVAEAASLDGQKILGFEQSLTKLAEAIENRYFQRGANAMRAETPKGLA
;
A
#
# COMPACT_ATOMS: atom_id res chain seq x y z
N VAL A 1 24.52 4.78 -16.24
CA VAL A 1 25.53 3.71 -16.17
C VAL A 1 24.76 2.40 -16.17
N ASP A 2 24.68 1.80 -17.36
CA ASP A 2 24.12 0.47 -17.57
C ASP A 2 25.09 -0.57 -16.98
N VAL A 3 24.98 -0.85 -15.71
CA VAL A 3 25.69 -1.96 -15.09
C VAL A 3 24.71 -3.13 -15.05
N ASP A 4 24.72 -3.96 -16.10
CA ASP A 4 24.00 -5.23 -16.14
C ASP A 4 24.67 -6.27 -15.22
N THR A 5 24.69 -5.93 -13.92
CA THR A 5 25.16 -6.83 -12.87
C THR A 5 24.14 -7.93 -12.61
N ALA A 6 24.61 -9.06 -12.06
CA ALA A 6 23.70 -10.13 -11.62
C ALA A 6 22.65 -9.62 -10.61
N GLY A 7 23.05 -8.69 -9.72
CA GLY A 7 22.15 -8.03 -8.77
C GLY A 7 21.08 -7.17 -9.45
N ALA A 8 21.44 -6.39 -10.48
CA ALA A 8 20.47 -5.59 -11.23
C ALA A 8 19.48 -6.46 -12.00
N ARG A 9 19.92 -7.58 -12.59
CA ARG A 9 19.02 -8.54 -13.23
C ARG A 9 18.05 -9.17 -12.23
N GLN A 10 18.56 -9.57 -11.06
CA GLN A 10 17.72 -10.13 -10.00
C GLN A 10 16.69 -9.11 -9.48
N ALA A 11 17.09 -7.86 -9.26
CA ALA A 11 16.20 -6.80 -8.83
C ALA A 11 15.09 -6.54 -9.87
N ARG A 12 15.43 -6.52 -11.17
CA ARG A 12 14.46 -6.39 -12.26
C ARG A 12 13.48 -7.56 -12.29
N ALA A 13 13.93 -8.80 -12.17
CA ALA A 13 13.08 -9.97 -12.09
C ALA A 13 12.12 -9.91 -10.88
N ASN A 14 12.61 -9.45 -9.74
CA ASN A 14 11.81 -9.26 -8.55
C ASN A 14 10.74 -8.18 -8.73
N LEU A 15 11.07 -7.05 -9.36
CA LEU A 15 10.09 -6.00 -9.70
C LEU A 15 9.03 -6.53 -10.68
N GLN A 16 9.44 -7.28 -11.70
CA GLN A 16 8.49 -7.89 -12.63
C GLN A 16 7.53 -8.84 -11.88
N ARG A 17 8.03 -9.69 -10.98
CA ARG A 17 7.19 -10.59 -10.16
C ARG A 17 6.20 -9.85 -9.27
N LEU A 18 6.56 -8.67 -8.77
CA LEU A 18 5.72 -7.85 -7.91
C LEU A 18 4.65 -7.09 -8.69
N LEU A 19 5.05 -6.43 -9.77
CA LEU A 19 4.21 -5.48 -10.50
C LEU A 19 3.31 -6.15 -11.53
N LEU A 20 3.73 -7.29 -12.08
CA LEU A 20 3.01 -7.96 -13.13
C LEU A 20 2.53 -9.34 -12.66
N PRO A 21 1.31 -9.75 -12.98
CA PRO A 21 0.86 -11.11 -12.77
C PRO A 21 1.70 -12.09 -13.60
N ARG A 22 1.73 -13.35 -13.21
CA ARG A 22 2.43 -14.40 -13.97
C ARG A 22 1.84 -14.59 -15.38
N ARG A 23 0.57 -14.21 -15.56
CA ARG A 23 -0.15 -14.30 -16.83
C ARG A 23 -0.88 -12.99 -17.10
N ILE A 24 -0.76 -12.50 -18.31
CA ILE A 24 -1.57 -11.43 -18.85
C ILE A 24 -2.33 -12.03 -20.03
N ASP A 25 -3.64 -11.87 -20.09
CA ASP A 25 -4.52 -12.42 -21.14
C ASP A 25 -4.36 -13.93 -21.41
N GLY A 26 -3.97 -14.68 -20.36
CA GLY A 26 -3.80 -16.15 -20.44
C GLY A 26 -2.43 -16.62 -20.92
N GLU A 27 -1.54 -15.72 -21.34
CA GLU A 27 -0.16 -16.03 -21.73
C GLU A 27 0.81 -15.86 -20.55
N GLU A 28 1.85 -16.69 -20.47
CA GLU A 28 2.93 -16.50 -19.50
C GLU A 28 3.72 -15.23 -19.83
N VAL A 29 3.91 -14.38 -18.81
CA VAL A 29 4.71 -13.18 -18.96
C VAL A 29 6.19 -13.57 -19.01
N GLY A 30 6.78 -13.51 -20.22
CA GLY A 30 8.21 -13.72 -20.43
C GLY A 30 9.09 -12.61 -19.82
N GLU A 31 10.40 -12.72 -20.05
CA GLU A 31 11.34 -11.69 -19.64
C GLU A 31 11.08 -10.39 -20.42
N ARG A 32 10.90 -9.27 -19.69
CA ARG A 32 10.56 -7.97 -20.25
C ARG A 32 11.64 -6.94 -19.93
N THR A 33 11.75 -5.94 -20.79
CA THR A 33 12.62 -4.78 -20.55
C THR A 33 12.06 -3.91 -19.41
N PRO A 34 12.89 -3.11 -18.73
CA PRO A 34 12.41 -2.17 -17.71
C PRO A 34 11.32 -1.22 -18.22
N ALA A 35 11.44 -0.73 -19.44
CA ALA A 35 10.45 0.15 -20.07
C ALA A 35 9.10 -0.54 -20.29
N GLU A 36 9.09 -1.82 -20.71
CA GLU A 36 7.87 -2.60 -20.87
C GLU A 36 7.21 -2.87 -19.51
N ILE A 37 7.98 -3.23 -18.47
CA ILE A 37 7.45 -3.42 -17.12
C ILE A 37 6.82 -2.11 -16.61
N ALA A 38 7.51 -0.99 -16.75
CA ALA A 38 7.03 0.32 -16.33
C ALA A 38 5.77 0.74 -17.10
N SER A 39 5.75 0.54 -18.42
CA SER A 39 4.59 0.87 -19.25
C SER A 39 3.35 0.08 -18.85
N ILE A 40 3.48 -1.23 -18.63
CA ILE A 40 2.37 -2.09 -18.20
C ILE A 40 1.90 -1.68 -16.80
N ALA A 41 2.82 -1.49 -15.84
CA ALA A 41 2.48 -1.09 -14.49
C ALA A 41 1.80 0.29 -14.41
N LEU A 42 2.15 1.20 -15.31
CA LEU A 42 1.55 2.53 -15.36
C LEU A 42 0.19 2.54 -16.06
N TYR A 43 0.06 1.88 -17.20
CA TYR A 43 -1.03 2.16 -18.15
C TYR A 43 -1.99 1.02 -18.44
N GLU A 44 -1.64 -0.25 -18.13
CA GLU A 44 -2.47 -1.40 -18.53
C GLU A 44 -3.79 -1.44 -17.74
N MET A 45 -4.88 -1.00 -18.38
CA MET A 45 -6.20 -0.89 -17.72
C MET A 45 -6.81 -2.24 -17.35
N MET A 46 -6.44 -3.33 -18.03
CA MET A 46 -6.89 -4.68 -17.69
C MET A 46 -6.16 -5.24 -16.46
N LEU A 47 -5.02 -4.67 -16.10
CA LEU A 47 -4.30 -4.96 -14.88
C LEU A 47 -4.85 -4.06 -13.76
N LEU A 48 -5.70 -4.61 -12.89
CA LEU A 48 -6.37 -3.86 -11.82
C LEU A 48 -5.41 -3.18 -10.84
N SER A 49 -4.16 -3.64 -10.76
CA SER A 49 -3.10 -3.04 -9.94
C SER A 49 -2.28 -1.98 -10.68
N SER A 50 -2.55 -1.70 -11.96
CA SER A 50 -1.86 -0.63 -12.67
C SER A 50 -2.22 0.75 -12.14
N CYS A 51 -1.31 1.71 -12.29
CA CYS A 51 -1.54 3.08 -11.84
C CYS A 51 -2.77 3.71 -12.53
N ALA A 52 -2.98 3.44 -13.81
CA ALA A 52 -4.14 3.93 -14.57
C ALA A 52 -5.47 3.37 -14.04
N ALA A 53 -5.53 2.06 -13.79
CA ALA A 53 -6.73 1.42 -13.25
C ALA A 53 -7.03 1.93 -11.83
N LEU A 54 -6.02 2.03 -10.98
CA LEU A 54 -6.14 2.53 -9.60
C LEU A 54 -6.54 4.01 -9.56
N ALA A 55 -5.95 4.86 -10.41
CA ALA A 55 -6.33 6.27 -10.51
C ALA A 55 -7.77 6.44 -10.98
N SER A 56 -8.21 5.63 -11.95
CA SER A 56 -9.60 5.61 -12.41
C SER A 56 -10.56 5.17 -11.30
N ALA A 57 -10.23 4.11 -10.56
CA ALA A 57 -11.02 3.63 -9.43
C ALA A 57 -11.10 4.66 -8.32
N ALA A 58 -9.98 5.30 -7.95
CA ALA A 58 -9.93 6.36 -6.93
C ALA A 58 -10.78 7.57 -7.34
N ARG A 59 -10.69 8.02 -8.60
CA ARG A 59 -11.50 9.13 -9.11
C ARG A 59 -12.99 8.77 -9.12
N ASN A 60 -13.35 7.54 -9.48
CA ASN A 60 -14.74 7.09 -9.47
C ASN A 60 -15.30 7.03 -8.03
N ALA A 61 -14.54 6.51 -7.06
CA ALA A 61 -14.91 6.53 -5.65
C ALA A 61 -15.07 7.97 -5.13
N ALA A 62 -14.13 8.86 -5.48
CA ALA A 62 -14.18 10.27 -5.12
C ALA A 62 -15.41 10.99 -5.72
N SER A 63 -15.90 10.59 -6.89
CA SER A 63 -17.10 11.19 -7.50
C SER A 63 -18.36 10.98 -6.68
N ILE A 64 -18.44 9.88 -5.92
CA ILE A 64 -19.59 9.55 -5.06
C ILE A 64 -19.66 10.47 -3.84
N ILE A 65 -18.51 10.95 -3.38
CA ILE A 65 -18.40 11.84 -2.21
C ILE A 65 -17.93 13.24 -2.60
N ARG A 66 -18.20 13.66 -3.84
CA ARG A 66 -17.66 14.88 -4.45
C ARG A 66 -17.90 16.12 -3.59
N GLU A 67 -19.05 16.21 -2.95
CA GLU A 67 -19.43 17.34 -2.08
C GLU A 67 -18.60 17.43 -0.78
N ARG A 68 -17.85 16.38 -0.43
CA ARG A 68 -16.96 16.34 0.73
C ARG A 68 -15.50 16.64 0.40
N LEU A 69 -15.20 16.81 -0.90
CA LEU A 69 -13.85 17.06 -1.38
C LEU A 69 -13.69 18.53 -1.74
N THR A 70 -12.52 19.10 -1.41
CA THR A 70 -12.18 20.43 -1.91
C THR A 70 -12.00 20.40 -3.44
N GLN A 71 -12.08 21.55 -4.06
CA GLN A 71 -11.94 21.65 -5.52
C GLN A 71 -10.54 21.21 -5.97
N GLU A 72 -9.51 21.55 -5.19
CA GLU A 72 -8.12 21.22 -5.49
C GLU A 72 -7.89 19.69 -5.46
N ILE A 73 -8.42 18.99 -4.45
CA ILE A 73 -8.33 17.53 -4.35
C ILE A 73 -8.98 16.87 -5.58
N TRP A 74 -10.16 17.37 -5.97
CA TRP A 74 -10.87 16.87 -7.13
C TRP A 74 -10.11 17.12 -8.44
N GLN A 75 -9.52 18.30 -8.61
CA GLN A 75 -8.70 18.63 -9.79
C GLN A 75 -7.50 17.70 -9.89
N ILE A 76 -6.74 17.52 -8.79
CA ILE A 76 -5.57 16.64 -8.79
C ILE A 76 -5.96 15.19 -9.16
N LEU A 77 -7.07 14.66 -8.63
CA LEU A 77 -7.54 13.33 -8.98
C LEU A 77 -7.92 13.20 -10.46
N ASN A 78 -8.59 14.20 -11.03
CA ASN A 78 -8.91 14.22 -12.46
C ASN A 78 -7.65 14.31 -13.33
N ASP A 79 -6.74 15.22 -13.00
CA ASP A 79 -5.49 15.41 -13.73
C ASP A 79 -4.62 14.14 -13.69
N LEU A 80 -4.53 13.50 -12.53
CA LEU A 80 -3.81 12.24 -12.38
C LEU A 80 -4.43 11.14 -13.26
N GLN A 81 -5.75 10.99 -13.22
CA GLN A 81 -6.46 10.01 -14.02
C GLN A 81 -6.28 10.29 -15.53
N GLN A 82 -6.38 11.55 -15.96
CA GLN A 82 -6.19 11.92 -17.37
C GLN A 82 -4.76 11.67 -17.84
N ARG A 83 -3.76 12.00 -17.04
CA ARG A 83 -2.34 11.73 -17.37
C ARG A 83 -2.05 10.25 -17.56
N LEU A 84 -2.63 9.40 -16.71
CA LEU A 84 -2.45 7.95 -16.75
C LEU A 84 -3.39 7.25 -17.75
N ALA A 85 -4.41 7.91 -18.25
CA ALA A 85 -5.31 7.36 -19.28
C ALA A 85 -4.67 7.31 -20.67
N VAL A 86 -3.62 8.09 -20.92
CA VAL A 86 -2.94 8.16 -22.22
C VAL A 86 -1.56 7.51 -22.10
N PRO A 87 -1.39 6.28 -22.60
CA PRO A 87 -0.10 5.60 -22.53
C PRO A 87 0.95 6.33 -23.36
N VAL A 88 2.19 6.22 -22.95
CA VAL A 88 3.36 6.66 -23.72
C VAL A 88 3.51 5.71 -24.92
N LEU A 89 3.82 6.27 -26.09
CA LEU A 89 4.01 5.47 -27.29
C LEU A 89 5.21 4.50 -27.11
N PRO A 90 5.14 3.27 -27.65
CA PRO A 90 6.24 2.29 -27.49
C PRO A 90 7.60 2.77 -28.03
N ALA A 91 7.58 3.72 -28.98
CA ALA A 91 8.79 4.32 -29.54
C ALA A 91 9.26 5.58 -28.81
N ALA A 92 8.56 5.99 -27.74
CA ALA A 92 8.95 7.18 -26.98
C ALA A 92 10.22 6.91 -26.17
N PRO A 93 11.04 7.96 -25.94
CA PRO A 93 12.20 7.85 -25.08
C PRO A 93 11.83 7.38 -23.66
N GLU A 94 12.66 6.55 -23.03
CA GLU A 94 12.48 6.10 -21.65
C GLU A 94 12.33 7.26 -20.67
N ALA A 95 12.98 8.39 -20.95
CA ALA A 95 12.84 9.63 -20.20
C ALA A 95 11.39 10.13 -20.10
N GLU A 96 10.54 9.88 -21.10
CA GLU A 96 9.13 10.28 -21.04
C GLU A 96 8.34 9.41 -20.04
N LEU A 97 8.65 8.12 -19.92
CA LEU A 97 8.06 7.24 -18.90
C LEU A 97 8.43 7.71 -17.50
N ILE A 98 9.71 8.09 -17.32
CA ILE A 98 10.22 8.60 -16.04
C ILE A 98 9.50 9.90 -15.68
N ASP A 99 9.43 10.89 -16.58
CA ASP A 99 8.75 12.17 -16.36
C ASP A 99 7.27 11.98 -15.98
N ARG A 100 6.59 11.04 -16.65
CA ARG A 100 5.20 10.70 -16.34
C ARG A 100 5.04 10.09 -14.94
N ALA A 101 5.94 9.17 -14.56
CA ALA A 101 5.93 8.56 -13.23
C ALA A 101 6.24 9.58 -12.14
N GLU A 102 7.24 10.45 -12.33
CA GLU A 102 7.56 11.54 -11.41
C GLU A 102 6.39 12.53 -11.26
N GLY A 103 5.76 12.90 -12.38
CA GLY A 103 4.58 13.75 -12.35
C GLY A 103 3.40 13.13 -11.57
N ALA A 104 3.21 11.81 -11.68
CA ALA A 104 2.22 11.09 -10.89
C ALA A 104 2.59 11.05 -9.39
N LEU A 105 3.86 10.83 -9.06
CA LEU A 105 4.35 10.88 -7.67
C LEU A 105 4.16 12.26 -7.03
N HIS A 106 4.45 13.34 -7.75
CA HIS A 106 4.21 14.71 -7.28
C HIS A 106 2.72 14.97 -7.04
N ALA A 107 1.85 14.53 -7.95
CA ALA A 107 0.39 14.66 -7.77
C ALA A 107 -0.10 13.89 -6.54
N LEU A 108 0.39 12.67 -6.30
CA LEU A 108 0.07 11.86 -5.12
C LEU A 108 0.60 12.49 -3.82
N ALA A 109 1.78 13.10 -3.84
CA ALA A 109 2.33 13.83 -2.70
C ALA A 109 1.48 15.07 -2.37
N ALA A 110 1.10 15.86 -3.37
CA ALA A 110 0.22 17.01 -3.20
C ALA A 110 -1.16 16.59 -2.67
N LEU A 111 -1.75 15.53 -3.24
CA LEU A 111 -3.01 14.95 -2.76
C LEU A 111 -2.91 14.53 -1.29
N SER A 112 -1.81 13.88 -0.91
CA SER A 112 -1.58 13.46 0.47
C SER A 112 -1.50 14.63 1.43
N GLY A 113 -0.83 15.74 1.04
CA GLY A 113 -0.76 16.96 1.81
C GLY A 113 -2.13 17.64 1.98
N LEU A 114 -2.87 17.81 0.90
CA LEU A 114 -4.20 18.42 0.93
C LEU A 114 -5.20 17.60 1.77
N ILE A 115 -5.14 16.28 1.69
CA ILE A 115 -5.96 15.41 2.55
C ILE A 115 -5.61 15.62 4.01
N GLN A 116 -4.33 15.74 4.35
CA GLN A 116 -3.89 15.97 5.73
C GLN A 116 -4.34 17.33 6.27
N GLU A 117 -4.33 18.37 5.44
CA GLU A 117 -4.65 19.73 5.87
C GLU A 117 -6.16 20.05 5.84
N ASN A 118 -6.89 19.52 4.85
CA ASN A 118 -8.24 20.01 4.56
C ASN A 118 -9.37 19.08 5.03
N PHE A 119 -9.07 17.81 5.38
CA PHE A 119 -10.12 16.90 5.82
C PHE A 119 -10.45 17.06 7.30
N ASN A 120 -11.73 17.19 7.61
CA ASN A 120 -12.22 17.08 8.99
C ASN A 120 -11.90 15.70 9.58
N ARG A 121 -11.38 15.68 10.83
CA ARG A 121 -10.97 14.46 11.54
C ARG A 121 -12.17 13.67 12.08
N VAL A 122 -13.08 13.32 11.19
CA VAL A 122 -14.27 12.49 11.46
C VAL A 122 -14.08 11.08 10.88
N ALA A 123 -15.04 10.19 11.11
CA ALA A 123 -14.97 8.78 10.67
C ALA A 123 -14.55 8.61 9.19
N GLY A 124 -15.02 9.47 8.28
CA GLY A 124 -14.64 9.40 6.86
C GLY A 124 -13.14 9.58 6.63
N TRP A 125 -12.50 10.49 7.36
CA TRP A 125 -11.05 10.66 7.33
C TRP A 125 -10.32 9.42 7.90
N SER A 126 -10.83 8.87 9.00
CA SER A 126 -10.25 7.66 9.59
C SER A 126 -10.29 6.48 8.62
N PHE A 127 -11.37 6.27 7.90
CA PHE A 127 -11.46 5.21 6.88
C PHE A 127 -10.50 5.44 5.71
N LEU A 128 -10.36 6.67 5.25
CA LEU A 128 -9.42 7.01 4.17
C LEU A 128 -7.96 6.73 4.61
N ASP A 129 -7.58 7.16 5.82
CA ASP A 129 -6.23 6.96 6.31
C ASP A 129 -5.96 5.48 6.65
N ILE A 130 -6.92 4.75 7.22
CA ILE A 130 -6.83 3.29 7.43
C ILE A 130 -6.57 2.59 6.08
N GLY A 131 -7.35 2.88 5.04
CA GLY A 131 -7.17 2.28 3.72
C GLY A 131 -5.76 2.49 3.18
N ARG A 132 -5.25 3.73 3.21
CA ARG A 132 -3.88 4.06 2.78
C ARG A 132 -2.82 3.31 3.58
N ARG A 133 -3.04 3.11 4.87
CA ARG A 133 -2.09 2.40 5.75
C ARG A 133 -2.11 0.91 5.54
N VAL A 134 -3.29 0.33 5.35
CA VAL A 134 -3.42 -1.09 5.02
C VAL A 134 -2.69 -1.41 3.71
N GLU A 135 -2.96 -0.64 2.65
CA GLU A 135 -2.31 -0.82 1.35
C GLU A 135 -0.78 -0.66 1.43
N ARG A 136 -0.31 0.35 2.17
CA ARG A 136 1.13 0.53 2.39
C ARG A 136 1.74 -0.63 3.16
N GLY A 137 1.08 -1.10 4.21
CA GLY A 137 1.53 -2.23 5.01
C GLY A 137 1.63 -3.51 4.17
N ILE A 138 0.61 -3.84 3.38
CA ILE A 138 0.58 -4.97 2.47
C ILE A 138 1.71 -4.86 1.44
N SER A 139 1.86 -3.71 0.80
CA SER A 139 2.90 -3.47 -0.19
C SER A 139 4.30 -3.59 0.42
N THR A 140 4.52 -3.04 1.62
CA THR A 140 5.81 -3.15 2.32
C THR A 140 6.13 -4.60 2.69
N CYS A 141 5.14 -5.39 3.14
CA CYS A 141 5.31 -6.82 3.39
C CYS A 141 5.68 -7.59 2.11
N ALA A 142 4.98 -7.34 1.01
CA ALA A 142 5.26 -7.96 -0.28
C ALA A 142 6.67 -7.62 -0.79
N LEU A 143 7.08 -6.35 -0.71
CA LEU A 143 8.43 -5.89 -1.03
C LEU A 143 9.49 -6.57 -0.16
N ALA A 144 9.31 -6.56 1.17
CA ALA A 144 10.25 -7.17 2.10
C ALA A 144 10.39 -8.69 1.87
N ARG A 145 9.30 -9.37 1.54
CA ARG A 145 9.28 -10.81 1.25
C ARG A 145 10.06 -11.17 -0.02
N ILE A 146 10.11 -10.25 -1.00
CA ILE A 146 10.79 -10.46 -2.27
C ILE A 146 12.23 -9.99 -2.24
N PHE A 147 12.50 -8.82 -1.66
CA PHE A 147 13.81 -8.17 -1.71
C PHE A 147 14.68 -8.45 -0.48
N ALA A 148 14.09 -8.77 0.67
CA ALA A 148 14.82 -9.11 1.91
C ALA A 148 14.75 -10.62 2.20
N GLU A 149 14.92 -11.45 1.19
CA GLU A 149 15.08 -12.92 1.34
C GLU A 149 16.39 -13.22 2.07
N ARG A 150 16.47 -14.41 2.69
CA ARG A 150 17.64 -14.81 3.51
C ARG A 150 18.92 -14.87 2.69
N ASP A 151 18.82 -15.29 1.44
CA ASP A 151 19.94 -15.41 0.48
C ASP A 151 19.99 -14.22 -0.50
N GLY A 152 19.30 -13.13 -0.16
CA GLY A 152 19.24 -11.93 -0.98
C GLY A 152 20.57 -11.17 -0.99
N THR A 153 20.87 -10.52 -2.13
CA THR A 153 22.07 -9.73 -2.28
C THR A 153 21.96 -8.35 -1.60
N VAL A 154 23.10 -7.70 -1.34
CA VAL A 154 23.13 -6.34 -0.78
C VAL A 154 22.37 -5.36 -1.69
N GLU A 155 22.47 -5.52 -3.00
CA GLU A 155 21.77 -4.70 -3.99
C GLU A 155 20.24 -4.82 -3.84
N ASN A 156 19.72 -6.03 -3.57
CA ASN A 156 18.28 -6.21 -3.29
C ASN A 156 17.84 -5.45 -2.03
N LEU A 157 18.66 -5.45 -0.98
CA LEU A 157 18.37 -4.72 0.25
C LEU A 157 18.41 -3.21 0.03
N GLU A 158 19.34 -2.70 -0.79
CA GLU A 158 19.40 -1.29 -1.16
C GLU A 158 18.19 -0.88 -2.01
N VAL A 159 17.77 -1.71 -2.96
CA VAL A 159 16.54 -1.50 -3.74
C VAL A 159 15.31 -1.48 -2.84
N LEU A 160 15.23 -2.38 -1.84
CA LEU A 160 14.13 -2.35 -0.87
C LEU A 160 14.08 -1.02 -0.11
N LEU A 161 15.22 -0.57 0.41
CA LEU A 161 15.30 0.72 1.14
C LEU A 161 14.89 1.91 0.28
N ASP A 162 15.20 1.87 -1.01
CA ASP A 162 14.80 2.89 -1.98
C ASP A 162 13.29 2.84 -2.24
N LEU A 163 12.74 1.67 -2.52
CA LEU A 163 11.31 1.45 -2.77
C LEU A 163 10.40 1.85 -1.59
N ILE A 164 10.88 1.67 -0.36
CA ILE A 164 10.17 2.11 0.86
C ILE A 164 10.57 3.52 1.31
N ASP A 165 11.35 4.27 0.50
CA ASP A 165 11.79 5.64 0.79
C ASP A 165 12.45 5.76 2.19
N SER A 166 13.31 4.80 2.54
CA SER A 166 13.96 4.72 3.86
C SER A 166 15.48 4.73 3.80
N GLN A 167 16.07 4.95 2.62
CA GLN A 167 17.52 4.90 2.41
C GLN A 167 18.28 5.95 3.24
N ILE A 168 17.78 7.19 3.27
CA ILE A 168 18.39 8.26 4.08
C ILE A 168 18.29 7.93 5.57
N THR A 169 17.13 7.47 6.04
CA THR A 169 16.90 7.08 7.44
C THR A 169 17.83 5.92 7.83
N TYR A 170 17.99 4.94 6.95
CA TYR A 170 18.90 3.82 7.16
C TYR A 170 20.35 4.30 7.33
N ARG A 171 20.86 5.10 6.38
CA ARG A 171 22.23 5.63 6.40
C ARG A 171 22.51 6.53 7.61
N SER A 172 21.52 7.26 8.09
CA SER A 172 21.66 8.08 9.31
C SER A 172 21.75 7.25 10.60
N ARG A 173 21.17 6.05 10.60
CA ARG A 173 21.13 5.17 11.78
C ARG A 173 22.25 4.12 11.77
N TYR A 174 22.58 3.59 10.60
CA TYR A 174 23.56 2.52 10.43
C TYR A 174 24.72 3.01 9.58
N LEU A 175 25.94 2.96 10.14
CA LEU A 175 27.17 3.39 9.47
C LEU A 175 27.73 2.34 8.51
N VAL A 176 27.10 1.19 8.42
CA VAL A 176 27.50 0.06 7.56
C VAL A 176 26.54 -0.06 6.37
N GLY A 177 26.98 -0.76 5.31
CA GLY A 177 26.15 -1.07 4.16
C GLY A 177 24.87 -1.84 4.54
N ALA A 178 23.96 -1.99 3.59
CA ALA A 178 22.68 -2.65 3.81
C ALA A 178 22.90 -4.11 4.30
N ALA A 179 22.29 -4.42 5.45
CA ALA A 179 22.35 -5.75 6.05
C ALA A 179 20.92 -6.25 6.36
N LEU A 180 20.71 -7.56 6.25
CA LEU A 180 19.38 -8.16 6.24
C LEU A 180 18.54 -7.82 7.47
N ALA A 181 19.06 -8.05 8.68
CA ALA A 181 18.31 -7.81 9.91
C ALA A 181 17.99 -6.32 10.13
N PRO A 182 18.94 -5.37 10.01
CA PRO A 182 18.63 -3.94 10.09
C PRO A 182 17.63 -3.45 9.02
N VAL A 183 17.69 -3.97 7.79
CA VAL A 183 16.74 -3.60 6.72
C VAL A 183 15.35 -4.14 7.02
N ARG A 184 15.23 -5.39 7.51
CA ARG A 184 13.95 -5.96 7.96
C ARG A 184 13.39 -5.20 9.15
N ASP A 185 14.22 -4.82 10.11
CA ASP A 185 13.82 -3.98 11.24
C ASP A 185 13.21 -2.67 10.73
N MET A 186 13.93 -1.95 9.88
CA MET A 186 13.51 -0.66 9.32
C MET A 186 12.21 -0.76 8.51
N ALA A 187 12.06 -1.81 7.70
CA ALA A 187 10.89 -1.98 6.85
C ALA A 187 9.66 -2.51 7.60
N LEU A 188 9.86 -3.36 8.61
CA LEU A 188 8.76 -4.13 9.20
C LEU A 188 8.47 -3.78 10.65
N LEU A 189 9.49 -3.53 11.48
CA LEU A 189 9.35 -3.48 12.94
C LEU A 189 9.57 -2.11 13.57
N ASP A 190 10.20 -1.17 12.89
CA ASP A 190 10.50 0.16 13.44
C ASP A 190 9.23 1.00 13.63
N PRO A 191 8.77 1.28 14.86
CA PRO A 191 7.55 2.04 15.11
C PRO A 191 7.69 3.53 14.78
N ASN A 192 8.91 4.03 14.56
CA ASN A 192 9.18 5.43 14.26
C ASN A 192 9.35 5.71 12.77
N ASN A 193 9.53 4.67 11.95
CA ASN A 193 9.62 4.83 10.50
C ASN A 193 8.22 4.90 9.88
N PRO A 194 7.78 6.04 9.30
CA PRO A 194 6.45 6.17 8.70
C PRO A 194 6.19 5.23 7.50
N ARG A 195 7.20 4.51 7.06
CA ARG A 195 7.13 3.54 5.96
C ARG A 195 7.04 2.10 6.45
N SER A 196 7.35 1.83 7.72
CA SER A 196 7.33 0.47 8.28
C SER A 196 5.93 -0.09 8.48
N VAL A 197 5.84 -1.41 8.52
CA VAL A 197 4.58 -2.12 8.83
C VAL A 197 4.13 -1.85 10.26
N ALA A 198 5.06 -1.81 11.22
CA ALA A 198 4.77 -1.47 12.62
C ALA A 198 4.09 -0.10 12.77
N PHE A 199 4.62 0.91 12.10
CA PHE A 199 4.02 2.24 12.11
C PHE A 199 2.61 2.22 11.50
N GLN A 200 2.39 1.50 10.39
CA GLN A 200 1.06 1.40 9.79
C GLN A 200 0.07 0.72 10.76
N ALA A 201 0.47 -0.41 11.36
CA ALA A 201 -0.37 -1.16 12.30
C ALA A 201 -0.77 -0.31 13.51
N ALA A 202 0.18 0.40 14.12
CA ALA A 202 -0.10 1.30 15.24
C ALA A 202 -1.11 2.40 14.88
N ARG A 203 -0.93 3.06 13.72
CA ARG A 203 -1.86 4.11 13.28
C ARG A 203 -3.25 3.57 12.93
N ILE A 204 -3.34 2.39 12.32
CA ILE A 204 -4.62 1.72 12.07
C ILE A 204 -5.33 1.43 13.40
N ASN A 205 -4.62 0.91 14.38
CA ASN A 205 -5.18 0.62 15.71
C ASN A 205 -5.74 1.88 16.38
N GLU A 206 -5.03 3.01 16.32
CA GLU A 206 -5.52 4.29 16.83
C GLU A 206 -6.82 4.74 16.15
N HIS A 207 -6.88 4.66 14.82
CA HIS A 207 -8.11 5.01 14.10
C HIS A 207 -9.29 4.11 14.45
N LEU A 208 -9.06 2.80 14.58
CA LEU A 208 -10.11 1.85 14.93
C LEU A 208 -10.71 2.09 16.32
N GLN A 209 -9.95 2.68 17.25
CA GLN A 209 -10.45 3.07 18.56
C GLN A 209 -11.39 4.28 18.51
N LEU A 210 -11.28 5.10 17.47
CA LEU A 210 -12.12 6.30 17.27
C LEU A 210 -13.40 6.00 16.48
N LEU A 211 -13.49 4.83 15.84
CA LEU A 211 -14.65 4.47 15.05
C LEU A 211 -15.81 3.96 15.94
N PRO A 212 -17.07 4.21 15.54
CA PRO A 212 -18.23 3.76 16.30
C PRO A 212 -18.30 2.24 16.39
N THR A 213 -18.64 1.74 17.57
CA THR A 213 -18.87 0.32 17.86
C THR A 213 -20.35 0.05 18.05
N LEU A 214 -20.85 -1.14 17.64
CA LEU A 214 -22.21 -1.59 17.93
C LEU A 214 -22.29 -2.35 19.25
N ARG A 215 -21.16 -2.87 19.74
CA ARG A 215 -21.12 -3.65 20.98
C ARG A 215 -21.12 -2.72 22.19
N GLN A 216 -22.02 -2.99 23.11
CA GLN A 216 -22.12 -2.26 24.39
C GLN A 216 -21.56 -3.07 25.56
N ASP A 217 -21.13 -4.30 25.31
CA ASP A 217 -20.63 -5.25 26.31
C ASP A 217 -19.11 -5.09 26.61
N GLY A 218 -18.47 -4.07 26.04
CA GLY A 218 -17.02 -3.83 26.18
C GLY A 218 -16.12 -4.81 25.41
N MET A 219 -16.70 -5.77 24.69
CA MET A 219 -15.95 -6.72 23.87
C MET A 219 -15.50 -6.07 22.56
N LEU A 220 -14.27 -6.38 22.15
CA LEU A 220 -13.73 -5.89 20.87
C LEU A 220 -14.47 -6.50 19.68
N GLU A 221 -14.78 -5.70 18.69
CA GLU A 221 -15.26 -6.17 17.39
C GLU A 221 -14.13 -6.78 16.55
N ALA A 222 -14.47 -7.46 15.45
CA ALA A 222 -13.49 -8.16 14.65
C ALA A 222 -12.33 -7.25 14.16
N PRO A 223 -12.58 -6.03 13.64
CA PRO A 223 -11.48 -5.15 13.23
C PRO A 223 -10.51 -4.82 14.36
N GLN A 224 -11.03 -4.48 15.56
CA GLN A 224 -10.17 -4.14 16.70
C GLN A 224 -9.37 -5.35 17.20
N ARG A 225 -9.97 -6.55 17.20
CA ARG A 225 -9.26 -7.77 17.61
C ARG A 225 -8.11 -8.09 16.66
N ILE A 226 -8.37 -8.08 15.33
CA ILE A 226 -7.36 -8.38 14.33
C ILE A 226 -6.21 -7.36 14.40
N SER A 227 -6.54 -6.07 14.50
CA SER A 227 -5.54 -5.01 14.61
C SER A 227 -4.65 -5.17 15.84
N ARG A 228 -5.23 -5.46 17.02
CA ARG A 228 -4.45 -5.68 18.25
C ARG A 228 -3.59 -6.93 18.19
N MET A 229 -4.08 -8.00 17.57
CA MET A 229 -3.28 -9.22 17.38
C MET A 229 -2.08 -8.95 16.49
N LEU A 230 -2.29 -8.27 15.36
CA LEU A 230 -1.21 -7.89 14.45
C LEU A 230 -0.17 -6.99 15.16
N ASP A 231 -0.63 -6.00 15.89
CA ASP A 231 0.25 -5.07 16.64
C ASP A 231 1.12 -5.83 17.66
N ALA A 232 0.50 -6.77 18.39
CA ALA A 232 1.22 -7.63 19.35
C ALA A 232 2.21 -8.59 18.64
N GLU A 233 1.83 -9.19 17.52
CA GLU A 233 2.71 -10.07 16.73
C GLU A 233 3.95 -9.31 16.22
N ILE A 234 3.77 -8.08 15.73
CA ILE A 234 4.86 -7.23 15.28
C ILE A 234 5.75 -6.81 16.48
N ALA A 235 5.15 -6.43 17.60
CA ALA A 235 5.88 -5.95 18.78
C ALA A 235 6.80 -7.00 19.42
N VAL A 236 6.49 -8.29 19.25
CA VAL A 236 7.32 -9.39 19.77
C VAL A 236 8.23 -10.03 18.72
N ALA A 237 8.15 -9.56 17.48
CA ALA A 237 8.96 -10.10 16.39
C ALA A 237 10.40 -9.60 16.46
N GLU A 238 11.34 -10.48 16.13
CA GLU A 238 12.76 -10.15 16.01
C GLU A 238 13.19 -10.17 14.55
N ALA A 239 13.80 -9.10 14.08
CA ALA A 239 14.21 -8.91 12.69
C ALA A 239 15.09 -10.05 12.14
N ALA A 240 15.99 -10.57 12.98
CA ALA A 240 16.87 -11.68 12.62
C ALA A 240 16.13 -13.01 12.40
N SER A 241 14.99 -13.20 13.08
CA SER A 241 14.19 -14.43 13.02
C SER A 241 13.03 -14.35 12.02
N LEU A 242 12.78 -13.18 11.43
CA LEU A 242 11.77 -13.02 10.39
C LEU A 242 12.15 -13.83 9.15
N ASP A 243 11.18 -14.54 8.61
CA ASP A 243 11.27 -15.22 7.33
C ASP A 243 10.08 -14.86 6.45
N GLY A 244 10.08 -15.36 5.22
CA GLY A 244 9.02 -15.05 4.25
C GLY A 244 7.63 -15.48 4.74
N GLN A 245 7.52 -16.52 5.56
CA GLN A 245 6.24 -17.01 6.09
C GLN A 245 5.70 -16.09 7.19
N LYS A 246 6.55 -15.62 8.09
CA LYS A 246 6.15 -14.66 9.12
C LYS A 246 5.72 -13.32 8.50
N ILE A 247 6.47 -12.84 7.50
CA ILE A 247 6.12 -11.61 6.78
C ILE A 247 4.79 -11.79 6.02
N LEU A 248 4.57 -12.95 5.40
CA LEU A 248 3.29 -13.29 4.77
C LEU A 248 2.14 -13.32 5.81
N GLY A 249 2.41 -13.75 7.03
CA GLY A 249 1.45 -13.69 8.14
C GLY A 249 0.98 -12.26 8.43
N PHE A 250 1.88 -11.27 8.46
CA PHE A 250 1.53 -9.85 8.62
C PHE A 250 0.70 -9.34 7.45
N GLU A 251 1.10 -9.67 6.21
CA GLU A 251 0.36 -9.31 4.98
C GLU A 251 -1.08 -9.86 5.01
N GLN A 252 -1.25 -11.14 5.37
CA GLN A 252 -2.55 -11.78 5.50
C GLN A 252 -3.40 -11.17 6.63
N SER A 253 -2.79 -10.79 7.74
CA SER A 253 -3.49 -10.14 8.85
C SER A 253 -4.01 -8.75 8.45
N LEU A 254 -3.23 -7.98 7.68
CA LEU A 254 -3.68 -6.71 7.10
C LEU A 254 -4.82 -6.91 6.10
N THR A 255 -4.75 -7.92 5.24
CA THR A 255 -5.83 -8.25 4.30
C THR A 255 -7.12 -8.64 5.03
N LYS A 256 -7.04 -9.53 6.02
CA LYS A 256 -8.18 -9.89 6.87
C LYS A 256 -8.75 -8.71 7.63
N LEU A 257 -7.91 -7.76 8.03
CA LEU A 257 -8.34 -6.53 8.68
C LEU A 257 -9.15 -5.65 7.73
N ALA A 258 -8.70 -5.48 6.48
CA ALA A 258 -9.46 -4.76 5.45
C ALA A 258 -10.83 -5.39 5.22
N GLU A 259 -10.89 -6.70 5.04
CA GLU A 259 -12.16 -7.45 4.90
C GLU A 259 -13.08 -7.28 6.11
N ALA A 260 -12.52 -7.33 7.33
CA ALA A 260 -13.30 -7.15 8.56
C ALA A 260 -13.88 -5.73 8.67
N ILE A 261 -13.13 -4.71 8.25
CA ILE A 261 -13.58 -3.31 8.19
C ILE A 261 -14.70 -3.16 7.15
N GLU A 262 -14.51 -3.72 5.96
CA GLU A 262 -15.51 -3.71 4.91
C GLU A 262 -16.81 -4.36 5.38
N ASN A 263 -16.73 -5.57 5.90
CA ASN A 263 -17.87 -6.31 6.42
C ASN A 263 -18.60 -5.57 7.55
N ARG A 264 -17.85 -4.85 8.39
CA ARG A 264 -18.40 -4.17 9.55
C ARG A 264 -19.06 -2.83 9.24
N TYR A 265 -18.47 -2.05 8.32
CA TYR A 265 -18.85 -0.65 8.12
C TYR A 265 -19.45 -0.35 6.75
N PHE A 266 -19.21 -1.17 5.73
CA PHE A 266 -19.59 -0.88 4.35
C PHE A 266 -20.56 -1.88 3.72
N GLN A 267 -20.68 -3.10 4.25
CA GLN A 267 -21.67 -4.03 3.71
C GLN A 267 -23.09 -3.56 4.08
N ARG A 268 -23.81 -3.09 3.09
CA ARG A 268 -25.27 -2.91 3.11
C ARG A 268 -25.92 -4.28 2.87
N GLY A 269 -25.87 -5.18 3.84
CA GLY A 269 -26.48 -6.48 3.73
C GLY A 269 -27.75 -6.59 4.55
N ALA A 270 -28.56 -7.62 4.31
CA ALA A 270 -29.85 -7.94 4.91
C ALA A 270 -29.93 -7.84 6.47
N ASN A 271 -28.79 -7.72 7.14
CA ASN A 271 -28.73 -7.52 8.59
C ASN A 271 -28.92 -6.06 9.02
N ALA A 272 -28.65 -5.07 8.16
CA ALA A 272 -28.96 -3.66 8.48
C ALA A 272 -30.47 -3.40 8.48
N MET A 273 -31.23 -4.05 7.60
CA MET A 273 -32.70 -3.97 7.60
C MET A 273 -33.35 -4.61 8.85
N ARG A 274 -32.70 -5.56 9.52
CA ARG A 274 -33.20 -6.14 10.78
C ARG A 274 -32.98 -5.25 12.01
N ALA A 275 -32.01 -4.32 11.95
CA ALA A 275 -31.75 -3.37 13.03
C ALA A 275 -32.69 -2.17 13.01
N GLU A 276 -33.37 -1.90 11.89
CA GLU A 276 -34.29 -0.77 11.72
C GLU A 276 -35.75 -1.12 11.99
N THR A 277 -36.07 -2.36 12.34
CA THR A 277 -37.46 -2.70 12.79
C THR A 277 -37.59 -2.32 14.26
N PRO A 278 -38.31 -1.24 14.61
CA PRO A 278 -38.61 -0.94 16.01
C PRO A 278 -39.35 -2.14 16.58
N LYS A 279 -38.84 -2.75 17.64
CA LYS A 279 -39.65 -3.66 18.45
C LYS A 279 -40.78 -2.82 18.98
N GLY A 280 -41.98 -3.00 18.40
CA GLY A 280 -43.18 -2.38 18.87
C GLY A 280 -43.31 -2.64 20.36
N LEU A 281 -43.54 -1.58 21.10
CA LEU A 281 -44.06 -1.61 22.46
C LEU A 281 -45.37 -2.37 22.42
N ALA A 282 -45.39 -3.54 23.00
CA ALA A 282 -46.61 -4.18 23.50
C ALA A 282 -46.67 -3.97 25.01
#